data_7820de5a50cbf9ae6add4f3ff6e9a549
#
_entry.id   7820de5a50cbf9ae6add4f3ff6e9a549
#
_cell.length_a   1.000
_cell.length_b   1.000
_cell.length_c   1.000
_cell.angle_alpha   90.00
_cell.angle_beta   90.00
_cell.angle_gamma   90.00
#
_symmetry.space_group_name_H-M   'P 1'
#
loop_
_entity.id
_entity.type
_entity.pdbx_description
1 polymer ?
#
loop_
_entity_poly.entity_id
_entity_poly.type
_entity_poly.pdbx_seq_one_letter_code
_entity_poly.pdbx_strand_id
1 'polypeptide(L)'
;MNLKNPRILMGATLLLVLIVTFVPWLGDTLFNTKGEPREALVAVTMLNSGVFILPESYGADIPYKPPFLAWLIAAASTLTGGISEFASRLPSAAAVIAMALATFFFFARKTSDNVMALATTLVSITTIEVWRAGANCRVDMLLTCFTVTSVYALLWTEKPRLSAAAIVLMTCGVLTKGPVGMVLPCLIAGIYFLLRHRRFWPTFGLMTANGLLALVVPAIWYWGAYNAGGDRFLRLALEENFGRFTGTMSYESHVNPWWYNVQTVAAGMLPYTLGALLSLFSLKRLRRKHMKRLSLRQRLDSMSAASLISLTAVATVFIFYCFPASKRSVYLLPLYPFLSWFAVLLGKRLIAVRSGVVSVYTAIIASVGLIVSFATVGFCLIDASAQSAALKGEALDLARTLYADGPGATGWILIATAAITSGAALYFAARGKGERKAFAAIATTLTIYWLVSGVILPAALNPRSDKQLAEAIGRIDPTVSHTYTFNDIKMLRYYTAAFYLGDRLRLFAPEDGSSQTKETDTELPRAGFLVVNEHDMPLWKERYGAAYALDTLYRADRRSCDSGSPAMIVRFSRQ
;
A
#
# COMPACT_ATOMS: atom_id res chain seq x y z
N MET A 1 0.04 13.19 31.98
CA MET A 1 0.97 13.25 30.84
C MET A 1 1.72 14.58 30.94
N ASN A 2 3.04 14.60 31.10
CA ASN A 2 3.79 15.85 31.30
C ASN A 2 4.04 16.53 29.94
N LEU A 3 3.12 17.40 29.53
CA LEU A 3 3.17 18.15 28.27
C LEU A 3 4.38 19.12 28.15
N LYS A 4 5.14 19.31 29.23
CA LYS A 4 6.39 20.11 29.21
C LYS A 4 7.58 19.35 28.59
N ASN A 5 7.45 18.03 28.35
CA ASN A 5 8.51 17.27 27.69
C ASN A 5 8.48 17.55 26.16
N PRO A 6 9.54 18.15 25.59
CA PRO A 6 9.57 18.53 24.18
C PRO A 6 9.39 17.34 23.23
N ARG A 7 9.80 16.13 23.65
CA ARG A 7 9.60 14.90 22.85
C ARG A 7 8.11 14.52 22.74
N ILE A 8 7.35 14.68 23.83
CA ILE A 8 5.91 14.39 23.83
C ILE A 8 5.17 15.42 22.98
N LEU A 9 5.51 16.71 23.08
CA LEU A 9 4.92 17.77 22.28
C LEU A 9 5.18 17.55 20.77
N MET A 10 6.43 17.23 20.40
CA MET A 10 6.77 16.91 19.01
C MET A 10 6.03 15.66 18.50
N GLY A 11 5.86 14.63 19.34
CA GLY A 11 5.07 13.45 19.00
C GLY A 11 3.59 13.78 18.79
N ALA A 12 2.99 14.64 19.59
CA ALA A 12 1.60 15.07 19.45
C ALA A 12 1.40 15.92 18.18
N THR A 13 2.33 16.85 17.89
CA THR A 13 2.32 17.63 16.64
C THR A 13 2.46 16.71 15.42
N LEU A 14 3.37 15.75 15.49
CA LEU A 14 3.55 14.73 14.44
C LEU A 14 2.27 13.93 14.24
N LEU A 15 1.60 13.49 15.30
CA LEU A 15 0.32 12.77 15.21
C LEU A 15 -0.73 13.59 14.46
N LEU A 16 -0.85 14.88 14.76
CA LEU A 16 -1.79 15.76 14.05
C LEU A 16 -1.46 15.84 12.55
N VAL A 17 -0.18 16.04 12.19
CA VAL A 17 0.27 16.06 10.80
C VAL A 17 -0.04 14.73 10.10
N LEU A 18 0.18 13.60 10.77
CA LEU A 18 -0.10 12.27 10.23
C LEU A 18 -1.61 12.05 9.99
N ILE A 19 -2.46 12.45 10.94
CA ILE A 19 -3.92 12.35 10.79
C ILE A 19 -4.38 13.18 9.58
N VAL A 20 -3.95 14.44 9.47
CA VAL A 20 -4.32 15.32 8.35
C VAL A 20 -3.79 14.78 7.02
N THR A 21 -2.63 14.11 7.02
CA THR A 21 -2.03 13.56 5.80
C THR A 21 -2.75 12.33 5.28
N PHE A 22 -3.18 11.43 6.18
CA PHE A 22 -3.64 10.11 5.75
C PHE A 22 -5.14 9.87 5.91
N VAL A 23 -5.84 10.54 6.82
CA VAL A 23 -7.22 10.15 7.15
C VAL A 23 -8.30 10.85 6.30
N PRO A 24 -8.29 12.16 6.07
CA PRO A 24 -9.42 12.86 5.45
C PRO A 24 -9.76 12.38 4.03
N TRP A 25 -8.76 11.93 3.27
CA TRP A 25 -8.84 11.64 1.84
C TRP A 25 -9.17 10.18 1.51
N LEU A 26 -9.35 9.30 2.51
CA LEU A 26 -9.50 7.85 2.30
C LEU A 26 -10.76 7.46 1.53
N GLY A 27 -11.82 8.27 1.66
CA GLY A 27 -13.12 8.03 1.02
C GLY A 27 -13.31 8.73 -0.33
N ASP A 28 -12.45 9.72 -0.67
CA ASP A 28 -12.70 10.61 -1.81
C ASP A 28 -12.47 9.92 -3.16
N THR A 29 -11.52 8.99 -3.22
CA THR A 29 -11.24 8.23 -4.43
C THR A 29 -11.96 6.87 -4.37
N LEU A 30 -12.83 6.61 -5.34
CA LEU A 30 -13.52 5.33 -5.50
C LEU A 30 -12.52 4.20 -5.83
N PHE A 31 -12.90 2.96 -5.58
CA PHE A 31 -12.11 1.82 -6.07
C PHE A 31 -12.08 1.83 -7.62
N ASN A 32 -10.87 1.83 -8.16
CA ASN A 32 -10.59 1.96 -9.60
C ASN A 32 -9.58 0.91 -10.09
N THR A 33 -9.24 -0.05 -9.24
CA THR A 33 -8.38 -1.21 -9.57
C THR A 33 -8.87 -2.42 -8.78
N LYS A 34 -8.86 -3.59 -9.39
CA LYS A 34 -9.29 -4.86 -8.77
C LYS A 34 -8.59 -5.23 -7.46
N GLY A 35 -7.49 -4.58 -7.13
CA GLY A 35 -6.66 -5.00 -6.00
C GLY A 35 -7.18 -4.59 -4.63
N GLU A 36 -7.78 -3.40 -4.50
CA GLU A 36 -8.34 -2.92 -3.23
C GLU A 36 -9.70 -3.58 -2.93
N PRO A 37 -10.68 -3.56 -3.87
CA PRO A 37 -11.99 -4.13 -3.61
C PRO A 37 -11.93 -5.64 -3.34
N ARG A 38 -10.98 -6.37 -3.94
CA ARG A 38 -10.78 -7.79 -3.62
C ARG A 38 -10.43 -8.03 -2.13
N GLU A 39 -9.59 -7.19 -1.54
CA GLU A 39 -9.27 -7.31 -0.11
C GLU A 39 -10.46 -6.85 0.75
N ALA A 40 -11.15 -5.79 0.34
CA ALA A 40 -12.32 -5.27 1.05
C ALA A 40 -13.52 -6.22 0.98
N LEU A 41 -13.71 -6.93 -0.14
CA LEU A 41 -14.82 -7.87 -0.35
C LEU A 41 -14.83 -8.99 0.69
N VAL A 42 -13.65 -9.46 1.12
CA VAL A 42 -13.56 -10.46 2.19
C VAL A 42 -14.22 -9.97 3.48
N ALA A 43 -14.05 -8.69 3.83
CA ALA A 43 -14.72 -8.11 5.00
C ALA A 43 -16.23 -7.92 4.79
N VAL A 44 -16.65 -7.57 3.55
CA VAL A 44 -18.09 -7.53 3.18
C VAL A 44 -18.71 -8.90 3.44
N THR A 45 -18.09 -9.95 2.93
CA THR A 45 -18.57 -11.33 3.10
C THR A 45 -18.60 -11.75 4.57
N MET A 46 -17.58 -11.41 5.36
CA MET A 46 -17.54 -11.68 6.80
C MET A 46 -18.72 -11.04 7.53
N LEU A 47 -19.04 -9.78 7.23
CA LEU A 47 -20.14 -9.06 7.87
C LEU A 47 -21.50 -9.59 7.43
N ASN A 48 -21.65 -10.01 6.18
CA ASN A 48 -22.91 -10.55 5.66
C ASN A 48 -23.19 -11.98 6.16
N SER A 49 -22.16 -12.83 6.19
CA SER A 49 -22.31 -14.26 6.53
C SER A 49 -22.12 -14.58 8.01
N GLY A 50 -21.47 -13.70 8.78
CA GLY A 50 -21.03 -13.98 10.14
C GLY A 50 -19.85 -14.95 10.24
N VAL A 51 -19.25 -15.37 9.11
CA VAL A 51 -18.11 -16.29 9.05
C VAL A 51 -16.80 -15.51 9.02
N PHE A 52 -16.05 -15.50 10.12
CA PHE A 52 -14.81 -14.72 10.28
C PHE A 52 -13.53 -15.52 10.09
N ILE A 53 -13.61 -16.85 10.00
CA ILE A 53 -12.41 -17.71 9.83
C ILE A 53 -12.06 -17.83 8.37
N LEU A 54 -12.96 -18.33 7.54
CA LEU A 54 -12.77 -18.56 6.11
C LEU A 54 -14.08 -18.27 5.36
N PRO A 55 -14.39 -16.98 5.08
CA PRO A 55 -15.60 -16.62 4.32
C PRO A 55 -15.44 -17.01 2.85
N GLU A 56 -16.55 -17.34 2.19
CA GLU A 56 -16.60 -17.64 0.75
C GLU A 56 -17.18 -16.44 0.01
N SER A 57 -16.32 -15.62 -0.55
CA SER A 57 -16.72 -14.46 -1.36
C SER A 57 -17.13 -14.89 -2.77
N TYR A 58 -17.98 -14.08 -3.40
CA TYR A 58 -18.43 -14.34 -4.79
C TYR A 58 -19.14 -15.71 -4.95
N GLY A 59 -19.67 -16.23 -3.87
CA GLY A 59 -20.35 -17.53 -3.80
C GLY A 59 -19.45 -18.77 -3.78
N ALA A 60 -18.14 -18.64 -4.02
CA ALA A 60 -17.24 -19.79 -4.05
C ALA A 60 -15.77 -19.47 -3.75
N ASP A 61 -15.33 -18.23 -3.82
CA ASP A 61 -13.91 -17.89 -3.69
C ASP A 61 -13.50 -17.79 -2.21
N ILE A 62 -12.56 -18.63 -1.79
CA ILE A 62 -11.98 -18.54 -0.45
C ILE A 62 -10.74 -17.63 -0.43
N PRO A 63 -10.55 -16.82 0.62
CA PRO A 63 -9.36 -15.99 0.74
C PRO A 63 -8.11 -16.84 0.97
N TYR A 64 -7.06 -16.55 0.23
CA TYR A 64 -5.76 -17.21 0.36
C TYR A 64 -4.81 -16.52 1.34
N LYS A 65 -5.16 -15.30 1.80
CA LYS A 65 -4.39 -14.57 2.81
C LYS A 65 -5.00 -14.74 4.19
N PRO A 66 -4.18 -14.68 5.25
CA PRO A 66 -4.67 -14.62 6.61
C PRO A 66 -5.60 -13.42 6.84
N PRO A 67 -6.51 -13.45 7.83
CA PRO A 67 -7.70 -12.62 7.86
C PRO A 67 -7.51 -11.24 8.51
N PHE A 68 -6.32 -10.89 9.03
CA PHE A 68 -6.15 -9.74 9.92
C PHE A 68 -6.59 -8.41 9.30
N LEU A 69 -6.28 -8.18 8.01
CA LEU A 69 -6.76 -6.99 7.31
C LEU A 69 -8.30 -6.98 7.23
N ALA A 70 -8.92 -8.09 6.84
CA ALA A 70 -10.37 -8.18 6.72
C ALA A 70 -11.07 -7.99 8.08
N TRP A 71 -10.53 -8.52 9.18
CA TRP A 71 -11.03 -8.26 10.53
C TRP A 71 -10.98 -6.78 10.91
N LEU A 72 -9.87 -6.08 10.57
CA LEU A 72 -9.75 -4.66 10.83
C LEU A 72 -10.68 -3.81 9.96
N ILE A 73 -10.92 -4.21 8.69
CA ILE A 73 -11.89 -3.54 7.83
C ILE A 73 -13.31 -3.76 8.38
N ALA A 74 -13.67 -4.98 8.77
CA ALA A 74 -14.97 -5.26 9.38
C ALA A 74 -15.18 -4.43 10.66
N ALA A 75 -14.19 -4.36 11.54
CA ALA A 75 -14.23 -3.52 12.73
C ALA A 75 -14.34 -2.02 12.39
N ALA A 76 -13.56 -1.54 11.42
CA ALA A 76 -13.64 -0.15 10.96
C ALA A 76 -15.02 0.16 10.38
N SER A 77 -15.60 -0.75 9.59
CA SER A 77 -16.92 -0.60 8.99
C SER A 77 -18.03 -0.51 10.04
N THR A 78 -17.96 -1.31 11.09
CA THR A 78 -18.94 -1.20 12.20
C THR A 78 -18.81 0.11 12.96
N LEU A 79 -17.59 0.64 13.13
CA LEU A 79 -17.36 1.91 13.83
C LEU A 79 -17.75 3.13 12.98
N THR A 80 -17.65 3.05 11.65
CA THR A 80 -17.95 4.16 10.74
C THR A 80 -19.36 4.13 10.15
N GLY A 81 -20.17 3.18 10.57
CA GLY A 81 -21.59 3.08 10.17
C GLY A 81 -21.82 2.32 8.87
N GLY A 82 -20.82 1.64 8.32
CA GLY A 82 -20.98 0.80 7.14
C GLY A 82 -19.70 0.58 6.35
N ILE A 83 -19.77 -0.33 5.40
CA ILE A 83 -18.68 -0.60 4.47
C ILE A 83 -18.55 0.54 3.44
N SER A 84 -17.33 1.03 3.27
CA SER A 84 -16.98 2.09 2.35
C SER A 84 -15.48 2.03 2.01
N GLU A 85 -15.04 2.79 1.01
CA GLU A 85 -13.61 2.99 0.70
C GLU A 85 -12.86 3.54 1.91
N PHE A 86 -13.47 4.49 2.63
CA PHE A 86 -12.91 5.05 3.85
C PHE A 86 -12.65 3.96 4.89
N ALA A 87 -13.67 3.18 5.25
CA ALA A 87 -13.55 2.10 6.22
C ALA A 87 -12.53 1.04 5.79
N SER A 88 -12.49 0.73 4.49
CA SER A 88 -11.59 -0.26 3.91
C SER A 88 -10.11 0.17 3.94
N ARG A 89 -9.81 1.45 3.77
CA ARG A 89 -8.44 2.01 3.78
C ARG A 89 -7.97 2.43 5.18
N LEU A 90 -8.88 2.64 6.12
CA LEU A 90 -8.56 3.10 7.48
C LEU A 90 -7.52 2.23 8.20
N PRO A 91 -7.51 0.88 8.10
CA PRO A 91 -6.46 0.04 8.69
C PRO A 91 -5.05 0.37 8.17
N SER A 92 -4.89 0.66 6.88
CA SER A 92 -3.59 1.04 6.29
C SER A 92 -3.13 2.43 6.77
N ALA A 93 -4.05 3.39 6.85
CA ALA A 93 -3.77 4.72 7.40
C ALA A 93 -3.37 4.64 8.88
N ALA A 94 -4.08 3.87 9.68
CA ALA A 94 -3.73 3.63 11.09
C ALA A 94 -2.35 2.96 11.22
N ALA A 95 -2.01 2.02 10.35
CA ALA A 95 -0.73 1.35 10.34
C ALA A 95 0.44 2.30 10.02
N VAL A 96 0.31 3.17 9.00
CA VAL A 96 1.36 4.16 8.70
C VAL A 96 1.51 5.17 9.81
N ILE A 97 0.43 5.61 10.45
CA ILE A 97 0.46 6.53 11.60
C ILE A 97 1.19 5.87 12.79
N ALA A 98 0.81 4.64 13.14
CA ALA A 98 1.44 3.89 14.24
C ALA A 98 2.94 3.65 13.97
N MET A 99 3.29 3.22 12.75
CA MET A 99 4.69 3.02 12.34
C MET A 99 5.50 4.32 12.42
N ALA A 100 4.93 5.44 11.95
CA ALA A 100 5.60 6.73 11.96
C ALA A 100 5.87 7.22 13.39
N LEU A 101 4.89 7.12 14.29
CA LEU A 101 5.08 7.45 15.70
C LEU A 101 6.13 6.55 16.35
N ALA A 102 6.06 5.24 16.11
CA ALA A 102 7.06 4.30 16.60
C ALA A 102 8.47 4.63 16.08
N THR A 103 8.58 5.02 14.79
CA THR A 103 9.85 5.44 14.18
C THR A 103 10.41 6.69 14.89
N PHE A 104 9.57 7.71 15.11
CA PHE A 104 9.98 8.91 15.82
C PHE A 104 10.52 8.59 17.23
N PHE A 105 9.75 7.86 18.05
CA PHE A 105 10.16 7.55 19.42
C PHE A 105 11.38 6.63 19.49
N PHE A 106 11.49 5.66 18.57
CA PHE A 106 12.64 4.77 18.50
C PHE A 106 13.93 5.52 18.16
N PHE A 107 13.93 6.31 17.07
CA PHE A 107 15.13 7.06 16.68
C PHE A 107 15.45 8.17 17.70
N ALA A 108 14.45 8.86 18.27
CA ALA A 108 14.68 9.85 19.32
C ALA A 108 15.34 9.23 20.57
N ARG A 109 15.02 7.97 20.88
CA ARG A 109 15.70 7.22 21.96
C ARG A 109 17.12 6.82 21.57
N LYS A 110 17.31 6.27 20.36
CA LYS A 110 18.62 5.73 19.93
C LYS A 110 19.66 6.81 19.61
N THR A 111 19.23 8.02 19.29
CA THR A 111 20.12 9.13 18.90
C THR A 111 20.19 10.23 19.92
N SER A 112 19.23 10.31 20.85
CA SER A 112 19.01 11.44 21.77
C SER A 112 18.80 12.80 21.02
N ASP A 113 18.47 12.77 19.73
CA ASP A 113 18.24 13.92 18.85
C ASP A 113 16.81 13.84 18.29
N ASN A 114 15.91 14.62 18.89
CA ASN A 114 14.50 14.64 18.51
C ASN A 114 14.29 15.23 17.11
N VAL A 115 15.12 16.20 16.68
CA VAL A 115 15.00 16.83 15.36
C VAL A 115 15.39 15.84 14.26
N MET A 116 16.48 15.09 14.45
CA MET A 116 16.86 14.04 13.51
C MET A 116 15.82 12.92 13.45
N ALA A 117 15.25 12.53 14.59
CA ALA A 117 14.19 11.53 14.63
C ALA A 117 12.94 12.01 13.88
N LEU A 118 12.51 13.27 14.11
CA LEU A 118 11.40 13.88 13.40
C LEU A 118 11.66 13.95 11.89
N ALA A 119 12.84 14.43 11.49
CA ALA A 119 13.23 14.48 10.08
C ALA A 119 13.21 13.08 9.43
N THR A 120 13.74 12.05 10.11
CA THR A 120 13.72 10.66 9.62
C THR A 120 12.29 10.16 9.40
N THR A 121 11.40 10.45 10.35
CA THR A 121 10.00 10.06 10.26
C THR A 121 9.27 10.79 9.13
N LEU A 122 9.43 12.12 9.04
CA LEU A 122 8.81 12.92 7.98
C LEU A 122 9.31 12.51 6.60
N VAL A 123 10.61 12.27 6.44
CA VAL A 123 11.19 11.73 5.20
C VAL A 123 10.56 10.37 4.87
N SER A 124 10.40 9.47 5.85
CA SER A 124 9.82 8.16 5.63
C SER A 124 8.39 8.23 5.07
N ILE A 125 7.52 9.02 5.71
CA ILE A 125 6.10 9.12 5.32
C ILE A 125 5.87 9.93 4.05
N THR A 126 6.83 10.76 3.63
CA THR A 126 6.77 11.56 2.41
C THR A 126 7.50 10.90 1.23
N THR A 127 8.00 9.67 1.38
CA THR A 127 8.38 8.84 0.24
C THR A 127 7.12 8.41 -0.52
N ILE A 128 7.15 8.42 -1.86
CA ILE A 128 5.98 8.06 -2.68
C ILE A 128 5.43 6.69 -2.30
N GLU A 129 6.30 5.70 -2.08
CA GLU A 129 5.85 4.34 -1.82
C GLU A 129 5.14 4.19 -0.47
N VAL A 130 5.63 4.83 0.60
CA VAL A 130 4.98 4.78 1.93
C VAL A 130 3.68 5.59 1.91
N TRP A 131 3.68 6.79 1.32
CA TRP A 131 2.47 7.60 1.19
C TRP A 131 1.37 6.85 0.44
N ARG A 132 1.68 6.30 -0.74
CA ARG A 132 0.75 5.52 -1.54
C ARG A 132 0.21 4.29 -0.79
N ALA A 133 1.09 3.55 -0.10
CA ALA A 133 0.69 2.35 0.65
C ALA A 133 -0.18 2.66 1.86
N GLY A 134 0.02 3.82 2.52
CA GLY A 134 -0.79 4.27 3.64
C GLY A 134 -2.22 4.65 3.26
N ALA A 135 -2.48 4.98 1.98
CA ALA A 135 -3.79 5.36 1.47
C ALA A 135 -4.53 4.23 0.72
N ASN A 136 -3.99 3.01 0.69
CA ASN A 136 -4.56 1.89 -0.06
C ASN A 136 -5.08 0.76 0.83
N CYS A 137 -6.18 0.14 0.43
CA CYS A 137 -6.73 -1.06 1.08
C CYS A 137 -5.92 -2.31 0.69
N ARG A 138 -4.74 -2.50 1.35
CA ARG A 138 -3.85 -3.65 1.11
C ARG A 138 -3.12 -4.10 2.37
N VAL A 139 -2.82 -5.39 2.43
CA VAL A 139 -2.08 -6.01 3.55
C VAL A 139 -0.66 -5.45 3.74
N ASP A 140 -0.08 -4.82 2.70
CA ASP A 140 1.35 -4.51 2.65
C ASP A 140 1.76 -3.42 3.66
N MET A 141 0.90 -2.39 3.89
CA MET A 141 1.19 -1.36 4.88
C MET A 141 1.07 -1.90 6.31
N LEU A 142 0.08 -2.75 6.57
CA LEU A 142 -0.06 -3.44 7.87
C LEU A 142 1.17 -4.30 8.15
N LEU A 143 1.56 -5.17 7.21
CA LEU A 143 2.75 -6.01 7.35
C LEU A 143 3.99 -5.15 7.61
N THR A 144 4.13 -4.04 6.91
CA THR A 144 5.25 -3.10 7.08
C THR A 144 5.27 -2.52 8.49
N CYS A 145 4.13 -2.06 8.98
CA CYS A 145 4.00 -1.55 10.34
C CYS A 145 4.43 -2.62 11.36
N PHE A 146 3.89 -3.83 11.27
CA PHE A 146 4.23 -4.90 12.20
C PHE A 146 5.69 -5.35 12.09
N THR A 147 6.24 -5.42 10.88
CA THR A 147 7.66 -5.76 10.67
C THR A 147 8.57 -4.71 11.31
N VAL A 148 8.37 -3.43 11.01
CA VAL A 148 9.21 -2.33 11.49
C VAL A 148 9.09 -2.17 13.00
N THR A 149 7.87 -2.19 13.54
CA THR A 149 7.66 -2.05 14.99
C THR A 149 8.14 -3.27 15.77
N SER A 150 8.08 -4.48 15.21
CA SER A 150 8.71 -5.68 15.78
C SER A 150 10.23 -5.54 15.87
N VAL A 151 10.87 -5.02 14.80
CA VAL A 151 12.31 -4.70 14.84
C VAL A 151 12.62 -3.70 15.95
N TYR A 152 11.81 -2.64 16.09
CA TYR A 152 12.00 -1.67 17.17
C TYR A 152 11.82 -2.29 18.55
N ALA A 153 10.83 -3.17 18.74
CA ALA A 153 10.60 -3.87 20.00
C ALA A 153 11.74 -4.84 20.37
N LEU A 154 12.26 -5.61 19.39
CA LEU A 154 13.42 -6.49 19.57
C LEU A 154 14.70 -5.72 19.89
N LEU A 155 14.90 -4.57 19.23
CA LEU A 155 16.09 -3.72 19.37
C LEU A 155 15.91 -2.57 20.36
N TRP A 156 14.82 -2.59 21.15
CA TRP A 156 14.60 -1.58 22.18
C TRP A 156 15.71 -1.56 23.23
N THR A 157 16.23 -2.73 23.56
CA THR A 157 17.39 -2.95 24.43
C THR A 157 18.62 -3.35 23.61
N GLU A 158 19.81 -3.16 24.17
CA GLU A 158 21.06 -3.50 23.51
C GLU A 158 21.39 -5.01 23.51
N LYS A 159 20.67 -5.81 24.31
CA LYS A 159 20.89 -7.27 24.39
C LYS A 159 19.69 -8.04 23.86
N PRO A 160 19.92 -9.18 23.18
CA PRO A 160 18.84 -10.05 22.72
C PRO A 160 18.07 -10.61 23.91
N ARG A 161 16.73 -10.64 23.78
CA ARG A 161 15.81 -11.15 24.81
C ARG A 161 14.51 -11.64 24.20
N LEU A 162 13.72 -12.35 24.98
CA LEU A 162 12.31 -12.54 24.69
C LEU A 162 11.58 -11.20 24.86
N SER A 163 10.76 -10.82 23.89
CA SER A 163 10.03 -9.56 23.89
C SER A 163 8.56 -9.81 23.62
N ALA A 164 7.73 -9.73 24.65
CA ALA A 164 6.28 -9.90 24.52
C ALA A 164 5.69 -8.94 23.47
N ALA A 165 6.13 -7.68 23.45
CA ALA A 165 5.70 -6.72 22.43
C ALA A 165 6.06 -7.16 21.02
N ALA A 166 7.29 -7.66 20.79
CA ALA A 166 7.69 -8.15 19.48
C ALA A 166 6.90 -9.42 19.08
N ILE A 167 6.67 -10.34 20.03
CA ILE A 167 5.87 -11.55 19.78
C ILE A 167 4.46 -11.17 19.32
N VAL A 168 3.75 -10.28 20.03
CA VAL A 168 2.41 -9.82 19.65
C VAL A 168 2.41 -9.14 18.28
N LEU A 169 3.38 -8.25 18.01
CA LEU A 169 3.48 -7.56 16.74
C LEU A 169 3.78 -8.54 15.59
N MET A 170 4.66 -9.49 15.78
CA MET A 170 4.95 -10.55 14.79
C MET A 170 3.75 -11.47 14.57
N THR A 171 2.99 -11.81 15.63
CA THR A 171 1.73 -12.54 15.52
C THR A 171 0.75 -11.82 14.59
N CYS A 172 0.53 -10.53 14.78
CA CYS A 172 -0.29 -9.71 13.89
C CYS A 172 0.29 -9.67 12.47
N GLY A 173 1.61 -9.60 12.32
CA GLY A 173 2.29 -9.64 11.02
C GLY A 173 2.06 -10.97 10.28
N VAL A 174 2.13 -12.10 10.99
CA VAL A 174 1.85 -13.44 10.43
C VAL A 174 0.38 -13.56 10.03
N LEU A 175 -0.54 -13.11 10.87
CA LEU A 175 -1.99 -13.07 10.57
C LEU A 175 -2.33 -12.08 9.45
N THR A 176 -1.41 -11.19 9.05
CA THR A 176 -1.60 -10.27 7.92
C THR A 176 -1.17 -10.88 6.59
N LYS A 177 0.00 -11.54 6.55
CA LYS A 177 0.57 -12.01 5.26
C LYS A 177 1.42 -13.28 5.40
N GLY A 178 1.23 -14.07 6.43
CA GLY A 178 1.93 -15.32 6.65
C GLY A 178 3.33 -15.18 7.26
N PRO A 179 4.19 -16.23 7.18
CA PRO A 179 5.43 -16.36 7.95
C PRO A 179 6.43 -15.21 7.80
N VAL A 180 6.39 -14.47 6.69
CA VAL A 180 7.27 -13.30 6.47
C VAL A 180 7.16 -12.26 7.58
N GLY A 181 5.97 -12.17 8.24
CA GLY A 181 5.72 -11.24 9.35
C GLY A 181 6.60 -11.49 10.58
N MET A 182 7.13 -12.69 10.77
CA MET A 182 8.08 -13.00 11.83
C MET A 182 9.53 -13.20 11.34
N VAL A 183 9.70 -13.74 10.13
CA VAL A 183 11.04 -14.06 9.59
C VAL A 183 11.86 -12.79 9.42
N LEU A 184 11.32 -11.76 8.80
CA LEU A 184 12.06 -10.51 8.56
C LEU A 184 12.49 -9.80 9.85
N PRO A 185 11.61 -9.55 10.85
CA PRO A 185 12.05 -8.94 12.11
C PRO A 185 13.13 -9.75 12.84
N CYS A 186 12.98 -11.07 12.91
CA CYS A 186 13.96 -11.96 13.56
C CYS A 186 15.31 -11.94 12.83
N LEU A 187 15.32 -11.94 11.49
CA LEU A 187 16.56 -11.85 10.70
C LEU A 187 17.24 -10.50 10.89
N ILE A 188 16.51 -9.39 10.79
CA ILE A 188 17.08 -8.04 10.98
C ILE A 188 17.70 -7.90 12.37
N ALA A 189 16.93 -8.25 13.41
CA ALA A 189 17.42 -8.16 14.79
C ALA A 189 18.55 -9.16 15.06
N GLY A 190 18.46 -10.38 14.56
CA GLY A 190 19.48 -11.41 14.69
C GLY A 190 20.82 -10.97 14.09
N ILE A 191 20.81 -10.48 12.84
CA ILE A 191 22.02 -10.00 12.17
C ILE A 191 22.62 -8.78 12.91
N TYR A 192 21.77 -7.83 13.35
CA TYR A 192 22.26 -6.71 14.16
C TYR A 192 22.97 -7.18 15.45
N PHE A 193 22.36 -8.07 16.21
CA PHE A 193 22.96 -8.59 17.43
C PHE A 193 24.23 -9.42 17.18
N LEU A 194 24.28 -10.18 16.09
CA LEU A 194 25.49 -10.91 15.69
C LEU A 194 26.63 -9.96 15.35
N LEU A 195 26.37 -8.89 14.62
CA LEU A 195 27.36 -7.87 14.30
C LEU A 195 27.87 -7.15 15.55
N ARG A 196 26.99 -6.92 16.53
CA ARG A 196 27.31 -6.14 17.74
C ARG A 196 27.95 -6.98 18.83
N HIS A 197 27.41 -8.20 19.11
CA HIS A 197 27.80 -9.01 20.26
C HIS A 197 28.55 -10.29 19.93
N ARG A 198 28.48 -10.75 18.67
CA ARG A 198 29.22 -11.94 18.16
C ARG A 198 28.91 -13.25 18.89
N ARG A 199 27.75 -13.34 19.54
CA ARG A 199 27.27 -14.53 20.23
C ARG A 199 26.20 -15.23 19.42
N PHE A 200 26.61 -16.20 18.58
CA PHE A 200 25.70 -16.85 17.63
C PHE A 200 24.56 -17.60 18.33
N TRP A 201 24.87 -18.62 19.11
CA TRP A 201 23.86 -19.51 19.68
C TRP A 201 22.83 -18.82 20.58
N PRO A 202 23.20 -17.95 21.53
CA PRO A 202 22.21 -17.22 22.32
C PRO A 202 21.33 -16.30 21.48
N THR A 203 21.89 -15.64 20.46
CA THR A 203 21.12 -14.77 19.57
C THR A 203 20.16 -15.58 18.71
N PHE A 204 20.66 -16.66 18.08
CA PHE A 204 19.85 -17.55 17.26
C PHE A 204 18.71 -18.17 18.07
N GLY A 205 18.99 -18.76 19.24
CA GLY A 205 17.97 -19.35 20.11
C GLY A 205 16.89 -18.37 20.53
N LEU A 206 17.27 -17.14 20.93
CA LEU A 206 16.29 -16.12 21.35
C LEU A 206 15.46 -15.58 20.17
N MET A 207 16.05 -15.37 18.98
CA MET A 207 15.29 -14.94 17.81
C MET A 207 14.32 -16.02 17.34
N THR A 208 14.77 -17.29 17.32
CA THR A 208 13.92 -18.45 17.03
C THR A 208 12.78 -18.58 18.03
N ALA A 209 13.05 -18.43 19.34
CA ALA A 209 12.01 -18.48 20.36
C ALA A 209 10.96 -17.36 20.20
N ASN A 210 11.38 -16.11 19.93
CA ASN A 210 10.45 -15.02 19.63
C ASN A 210 9.57 -15.36 18.40
N GLY A 211 10.17 -15.89 17.33
CA GLY A 211 9.46 -16.27 16.12
C GLY A 211 8.48 -17.42 16.36
N LEU A 212 8.89 -18.50 17.02
CA LEU A 212 8.03 -19.65 17.30
C LEU A 212 6.85 -19.28 18.19
N LEU A 213 7.07 -18.47 19.23
CA LEU A 213 5.99 -17.98 20.08
C LEU A 213 5.00 -17.11 19.30
N ALA A 214 5.46 -16.36 18.32
CA ALA A 214 4.59 -15.56 17.44
C ALA A 214 3.73 -16.40 16.49
N LEU A 215 4.05 -17.68 16.26
CA LEU A 215 3.26 -18.60 15.43
C LEU A 215 2.09 -19.23 16.17
N VAL A 216 2.05 -19.22 17.50
CA VAL A 216 1.04 -19.97 18.27
C VAL A 216 -0.39 -19.59 17.87
N VAL A 217 -0.73 -18.30 17.89
CA VAL A 217 -2.08 -17.83 17.53
C VAL A 217 -2.37 -18.00 16.03
N PRO A 218 -1.46 -17.64 15.10
CA PRO A 218 -1.66 -17.94 13.69
C PRO A 218 -1.88 -19.43 13.40
N ALA A 219 -1.18 -20.35 14.08
CA ALA A 219 -1.36 -21.78 13.89
C ALA A 219 -2.79 -22.23 14.23
N ILE A 220 -3.39 -21.66 15.27
CA ILE A 220 -4.80 -21.93 15.64
C ILE A 220 -5.73 -21.48 14.50
N TRP A 221 -5.47 -20.28 13.93
CA TRP A 221 -6.26 -19.82 12.79
C TRP A 221 -6.09 -20.71 11.55
N TYR A 222 -4.85 -21.07 11.19
CA TYR A 222 -4.58 -21.96 10.05
C TYR A 222 -5.26 -23.33 10.21
N TRP A 223 -5.26 -23.88 11.43
CA TRP A 223 -5.98 -25.11 11.76
C TRP A 223 -7.49 -24.95 11.60
N GLY A 224 -8.08 -23.86 12.10
CA GLY A 224 -9.49 -23.56 11.93
C GLY A 224 -9.89 -23.38 10.46
N ALA A 225 -9.06 -22.69 9.67
CA ALA A 225 -9.26 -22.50 8.25
C ALA A 225 -9.13 -23.79 7.44
N TYR A 226 -8.19 -24.69 7.84
CA TYR A 226 -8.09 -26.03 7.25
C TYR A 226 -9.34 -26.87 7.55
N ASN A 227 -9.85 -26.85 8.78
CA ASN A 227 -11.08 -27.57 9.12
C ASN A 227 -12.31 -27.05 8.34
N ALA A 228 -12.34 -25.76 8.00
CA ALA A 228 -13.42 -25.18 7.20
C ALA A 228 -13.27 -25.42 5.69
N GLY A 229 -12.05 -25.30 5.14
CA GLY A 229 -11.80 -25.32 3.69
C GLY A 229 -11.06 -26.54 3.16
N GLY A 230 -10.63 -27.45 4.04
CA GLY A 230 -9.96 -28.71 3.70
C GLY A 230 -8.71 -28.53 2.84
N ASP A 231 -8.47 -29.50 1.97
CA ASP A 231 -7.31 -29.52 1.05
C ASP A 231 -7.31 -28.37 0.04
N ARG A 232 -8.48 -27.80 -0.27
CA ARG A 232 -8.59 -26.63 -1.14
C ARG A 232 -7.89 -25.44 -0.49
N PHE A 233 -8.18 -25.17 0.78
CA PHE A 233 -7.51 -24.10 1.52
C PHE A 233 -6.01 -24.38 1.66
N LEU A 234 -5.63 -25.62 2.01
CA LEU A 234 -4.22 -25.98 2.19
C LEU A 234 -3.40 -25.73 0.92
N ARG A 235 -3.89 -26.17 -0.24
CA ARG A 235 -3.22 -25.93 -1.53
C ARG A 235 -3.02 -24.43 -1.79
N LEU A 236 -4.07 -23.63 -1.63
CA LEU A 236 -4.00 -22.17 -1.83
C LEU A 236 -3.03 -21.50 -0.84
N ALA A 237 -3.06 -21.90 0.42
CA ALA A 237 -2.18 -21.34 1.45
C ALA A 237 -0.70 -21.70 1.19
N LEU A 238 -0.41 -22.92 0.76
CA LEU A 238 0.94 -23.35 0.40
C LEU A 238 1.44 -22.64 -0.87
N GLU A 239 0.61 -22.55 -1.90
CA GLU A 239 0.94 -21.86 -3.14
C GLU A 239 1.26 -20.37 -2.89
N GLU A 240 0.45 -19.67 -2.11
CA GLU A 240 0.66 -18.25 -1.81
C GLU A 240 1.87 -17.98 -0.91
N ASN A 241 2.16 -18.83 0.06
CA ASN A 241 3.27 -18.63 0.99
C ASN A 241 4.61 -19.14 0.45
N PHE A 242 4.62 -20.28 -0.25
CA PHE A 242 5.84 -20.92 -0.73
C PHE A 242 5.98 -20.89 -2.25
N GLY A 243 4.89 -21.04 -3.01
CA GLY A 243 4.92 -21.01 -4.47
C GLY A 243 5.45 -19.72 -5.05
N ARG A 244 5.15 -18.56 -4.42
CA ARG A 244 5.73 -17.27 -4.79
C ARG A 244 7.23 -17.20 -4.56
N PHE A 245 7.74 -17.89 -3.58
CA PHE A 245 9.16 -17.91 -3.25
C PHE A 245 9.93 -18.83 -4.20
N THR A 246 9.38 -20.01 -4.47
CA THR A 246 9.99 -21.05 -5.33
C THR A 246 9.73 -20.83 -6.83
N GLY A 247 8.77 -19.98 -7.19
CA GLY A 247 8.34 -19.80 -8.59
C GLY A 247 7.42 -20.90 -9.12
N THR A 248 6.83 -21.72 -8.24
CA THR A 248 5.94 -22.85 -8.59
C THR A 248 4.46 -22.48 -8.50
N MET A 249 4.11 -21.24 -8.88
CA MET A 249 2.71 -20.82 -8.91
C MET A 249 1.98 -21.36 -10.13
N SER A 250 0.69 -21.65 -9.99
CA SER A 250 -0.20 -22.07 -11.09
C SER A 250 -0.40 -20.96 -12.15
N TYR A 251 -0.02 -19.71 -11.84
CA TYR A 251 -0.06 -18.58 -12.76
C TYR A 251 1.16 -17.67 -12.59
N GLU A 252 1.67 -17.11 -13.69
CA GLU A 252 2.75 -16.15 -13.64
C GLU A 252 2.30 -14.85 -12.97
N SER A 253 2.95 -14.49 -11.87
CA SER A 253 2.63 -13.28 -11.12
C SER A 253 3.88 -12.45 -10.86
N HIS A 254 3.99 -11.33 -11.58
CA HIS A 254 5.01 -10.31 -11.33
C HIS A 254 6.47 -10.82 -11.34
N VAL A 255 6.81 -11.74 -12.25
CA VAL A 255 8.19 -12.20 -12.44
C VAL A 255 9.05 -11.05 -12.94
N ASN A 256 10.05 -10.67 -12.15
CA ASN A 256 10.94 -9.55 -12.46
C ASN A 256 12.38 -9.89 -12.08
N PRO A 257 13.40 -9.35 -12.79
CA PRO A 257 14.80 -9.54 -12.46
C PRO A 257 15.16 -8.82 -11.13
N TRP A 258 16.29 -9.20 -10.52
CA TRP A 258 16.72 -8.64 -9.24
C TRP A 258 16.92 -7.11 -9.25
N TRP A 259 17.34 -6.54 -10.37
CA TRP A 259 17.56 -5.10 -10.53
C TRP A 259 16.25 -4.28 -10.52
N TYR A 260 15.08 -4.93 -10.73
CA TYR A 260 13.78 -4.32 -10.53
C TYR A 260 13.64 -3.73 -9.11
N ASN A 261 14.21 -4.40 -8.10
CA ASN A 261 14.20 -3.89 -6.73
C ASN A 261 14.98 -2.57 -6.60
N VAL A 262 16.07 -2.37 -7.37
CA VAL A 262 16.81 -1.10 -7.37
C VAL A 262 15.98 0.02 -7.95
N GLN A 263 15.30 -0.23 -9.08
CA GLN A 263 14.40 0.76 -9.69
C GLN A 263 13.27 1.14 -8.75
N THR A 264 12.62 0.15 -8.14
CA THR A 264 11.48 0.39 -7.25
C THR A 264 11.87 1.14 -5.99
N VAL A 265 13.04 0.85 -5.40
CA VAL A 265 13.54 1.64 -4.27
C VAL A 265 13.87 3.07 -4.71
N ALA A 266 14.52 3.24 -5.86
CA ALA A 266 14.86 4.57 -6.36
C ALA A 266 13.60 5.41 -6.67
N ALA A 267 12.61 4.83 -7.31
CA ALA A 267 11.33 5.49 -7.58
C ALA A 267 10.54 5.73 -6.29
N GLY A 268 10.43 4.72 -5.43
CA GLY A 268 9.67 4.79 -4.18
C GLY A 268 10.24 5.78 -3.17
N MET A 269 11.56 6.03 -3.17
CA MET A 269 12.23 7.05 -2.32
C MET A 269 12.07 8.48 -2.85
N LEU A 270 11.45 8.69 -4.00
CA LEU A 270 11.15 10.07 -4.42
C LEU A 270 10.32 10.80 -3.35
N PRO A 271 10.57 12.11 -3.13
CA PRO A 271 11.49 12.96 -3.90
C PRO A 271 12.96 12.88 -3.44
N TYR A 272 13.32 12.12 -2.42
CA TYR A 272 14.66 12.10 -1.80
C TYR A 272 15.74 11.47 -2.69
N THR A 273 15.38 10.58 -3.60
CA THR A 273 16.28 10.05 -4.63
C THR A 273 16.88 11.18 -5.46
N LEU A 274 16.10 12.22 -5.79
CA LEU A 274 16.60 13.40 -6.47
C LEU A 274 17.70 14.10 -5.66
N GLY A 275 17.49 14.26 -4.34
CA GLY A 275 18.50 14.82 -3.44
C GLY A 275 19.79 13.99 -3.41
N ALA A 276 19.65 12.67 -3.41
CA ALA A 276 20.80 11.75 -3.50
C ALA A 276 21.55 11.90 -4.85
N LEU A 277 20.84 11.97 -5.97
CA LEU A 277 21.43 12.20 -7.30
C LEU A 277 22.16 13.55 -7.37
N LEU A 278 21.52 14.63 -6.91
CA LEU A 278 22.17 15.94 -6.86
C LEU A 278 23.43 15.95 -5.98
N SER A 279 23.48 15.10 -4.95
CA SER A 279 24.67 14.98 -4.10
C SER A 279 25.89 14.43 -4.83
N LEU A 280 25.71 13.70 -5.94
CA LEU A 280 26.82 13.16 -6.76
C LEU A 280 27.74 14.27 -7.29
N PHE A 281 27.18 15.44 -7.64
CA PHE A 281 27.96 16.62 -8.03
C PHE A 281 28.82 17.19 -6.89
N SER A 282 28.67 16.67 -5.67
CA SER A 282 29.39 17.13 -4.48
C SER A 282 30.31 16.05 -3.88
N LEU A 283 30.46 14.89 -4.53
CA LEU A 283 31.19 13.74 -3.99
C LEU A 283 32.63 14.07 -3.56
N LYS A 284 33.36 14.87 -4.37
CA LYS A 284 34.73 15.29 -4.03
C LYS A 284 34.80 16.05 -2.71
N ARG A 285 33.79 16.87 -2.39
CA ARG A 285 33.71 17.65 -1.13
C ARG A 285 33.12 16.82 0.02
N LEU A 286 32.28 15.84 -0.27
CA LEU A 286 31.70 14.94 0.72
C LEU A 286 32.73 13.91 1.23
N ARG A 287 33.78 13.62 0.46
CA ARG A 287 34.88 12.77 0.89
C ARG A 287 35.68 13.47 2.01
N ARG A 288 35.83 12.82 3.16
CA ARG A 288 36.72 13.28 4.23
C ARG A 288 38.17 13.18 3.76
N LYS A 289 38.95 14.28 3.86
CA LYS A 289 40.36 14.39 3.40
C LYS A 289 41.30 13.36 4.06
N HIS A 290 40.95 12.78 5.20
CA HIS A 290 41.79 11.81 5.94
C HIS A 290 40.93 10.66 6.51
N MET A 291 40.35 9.85 5.64
CA MET A 291 39.83 8.54 6.12
C MET A 291 41.01 7.57 6.20
N LYS A 292 41.48 7.22 7.42
CA LYS A 292 42.28 6.02 7.62
C LYS A 292 41.55 4.84 6.95
N ARG A 293 42.30 3.97 6.25
CA ARG A 293 41.72 2.74 5.67
C ARG A 293 41.32 1.79 6.79
N LEU A 294 40.13 2.02 7.34
CA LEU A 294 39.53 1.10 8.32
C LEU A 294 39.08 -0.16 7.59
N SER A 295 39.33 -1.32 8.18
CA SER A 295 38.74 -2.59 7.73
C SER A 295 37.19 -2.51 7.79
N LEU A 296 36.49 -3.36 7.02
CA LEU A 296 35.03 -3.41 7.05
C LEU A 296 34.50 -3.57 8.49
N ARG A 297 35.14 -4.44 9.25
CA ARG A 297 34.83 -4.70 10.67
C ARG A 297 34.95 -3.44 11.52
N GLN A 298 36.06 -2.74 11.44
CA GLN A 298 36.28 -1.49 12.19
C GLN A 298 35.26 -0.41 11.82
N ARG A 299 34.81 -0.38 10.56
CA ARG A 299 33.75 0.53 10.10
C ARG A 299 32.41 0.18 10.74
N LEU A 300 32.02 -1.10 10.77
CA LEU A 300 30.79 -1.55 11.39
C LEU A 300 30.80 -1.30 12.90
N ASP A 301 31.90 -1.62 13.59
CA ASP A 301 32.06 -1.40 15.02
C ASP A 301 32.03 0.10 15.41
N SER A 302 32.46 0.99 14.50
CA SER A 302 32.42 2.45 14.70
C SER A 302 31.07 3.11 14.37
N MET A 303 30.11 2.37 13.80
CA MET A 303 28.80 2.93 13.48
C MET A 303 27.95 3.15 14.74
N SER A 304 27.16 4.24 14.73
CA SER A 304 26.13 4.45 15.74
C SER A 304 25.10 3.31 15.70
N ALA A 305 24.44 3.04 16.82
CA ALA A 305 23.39 2.02 16.87
C ALA A 305 22.31 2.27 15.82
N ALA A 306 21.82 3.52 15.67
CA ALA A 306 20.84 3.89 14.66
C ALA A 306 21.30 3.59 13.23
N SER A 307 22.56 3.89 12.91
CA SER A 307 23.11 3.64 11.57
C SER A 307 23.31 2.15 11.29
N LEU A 308 23.78 1.38 12.28
CA LEU A 308 23.97 -0.06 12.12
C LEU A 308 22.64 -0.79 12.00
N ILE A 309 21.63 -0.43 12.81
CA ILE A 309 20.26 -0.96 12.69
C ILE A 309 19.70 -0.67 11.31
N SER A 310 19.80 0.58 10.86
CA SER A 310 19.28 0.99 9.55
C SER A 310 19.99 0.27 8.40
N LEU A 311 21.30 0.11 8.46
CA LEU A 311 22.08 -0.64 7.45
C LEU A 311 21.65 -2.10 7.41
N THR A 312 21.54 -2.73 8.57
CA THR A 312 21.14 -4.14 8.70
C THR A 312 19.72 -4.34 8.15
N ALA A 313 18.78 -3.48 8.52
CA ALA A 313 17.40 -3.57 8.05
C ALA A 313 17.29 -3.39 6.53
N VAL A 314 17.91 -2.34 5.98
CA VAL A 314 17.91 -2.08 4.53
C VAL A 314 18.54 -3.25 3.77
N ALA A 315 19.72 -3.71 4.19
CA ALA A 315 20.42 -4.80 3.52
C ALA A 315 19.62 -6.11 3.62
N THR A 316 19.08 -6.47 4.79
CA THR A 316 18.33 -7.71 4.99
C THR A 316 17.06 -7.72 4.15
N VAL A 317 16.24 -6.66 4.18
CA VAL A 317 14.99 -6.59 3.41
C VAL A 317 15.29 -6.63 1.92
N PHE A 318 16.26 -5.84 1.46
CA PHE A 318 16.62 -5.79 0.03
C PHE A 318 17.11 -7.15 -0.47
N ILE A 319 18.06 -7.77 0.22
CA ILE A 319 18.61 -9.07 -0.15
C ILE A 319 17.54 -10.15 -0.09
N PHE A 320 16.73 -10.20 0.98
CA PHE A 320 15.64 -11.16 1.13
C PHE A 320 14.70 -11.16 -0.08
N TYR A 321 14.28 -9.98 -0.54
CA TYR A 321 13.38 -9.86 -1.69
C TYR A 321 14.07 -9.89 -3.07
N CYS A 322 15.38 -10.09 -3.13
CA CYS A 322 16.05 -10.45 -4.38
C CYS A 322 15.85 -11.92 -4.76
N PHE A 323 15.66 -12.84 -3.77
CA PHE A 323 15.53 -14.28 -4.03
C PHE A 323 14.20 -14.69 -4.68
N PRO A 324 13.00 -14.25 -4.21
CA PRO A 324 11.75 -14.67 -4.83
C PRO A 324 11.66 -14.30 -6.31
N ALA A 325 11.10 -15.18 -7.14
CA ALA A 325 10.85 -14.90 -8.55
C ALA A 325 9.84 -13.75 -8.70
N SER A 326 8.75 -13.78 -7.94
CA SER A 326 7.73 -12.71 -7.90
C SER A 326 8.23 -11.51 -7.09
N LYS A 327 8.34 -10.35 -7.74
CA LYS A 327 8.81 -9.08 -7.13
C LYS A 327 7.78 -7.98 -7.33
N ARG A 328 7.47 -7.29 -6.24
CA ARG A 328 6.58 -6.11 -6.23
C ARG A 328 7.19 -5.00 -5.40
N SER A 329 6.97 -3.75 -5.79
CA SER A 329 7.48 -2.57 -5.06
C SER A 329 7.10 -2.57 -3.59
N VAL A 330 5.87 -2.95 -3.28
CA VAL A 330 5.32 -2.98 -1.92
C VAL A 330 6.02 -3.97 -0.97
N TYR A 331 6.77 -4.95 -1.50
CA TYR A 331 7.53 -5.88 -0.66
C TYR A 331 8.72 -5.19 0.03
N LEU A 332 9.21 -4.11 -0.56
CA LEU A 332 10.34 -3.34 -0.05
C LEU A 332 9.92 -2.24 0.95
N LEU A 333 8.62 -2.07 1.22
CA LEU A 333 8.11 -1.07 2.17
C LEU A 333 8.82 -1.07 3.54
N PRO A 334 9.14 -2.22 4.18
CA PRO A 334 9.79 -2.21 5.47
C PRO A 334 11.19 -1.56 5.52
N LEU A 335 11.85 -1.37 4.37
CA LEU A 335 13.16 -0.72 4.35
C LEU A 335 13.10 0.81 4.43
N TYR A 336 11.97 1.46 4.03
CA TYR A 336 11.90 2.91 3.88
C TYR A 336 12.15 3.70 5.18
N PRO A 337 11.61 3.33 6.36
CA PRO A 337 11.92 4.04 7.60
C PRO A 337 13.42 4.05 7.92
N PHE A 338 14.11 2.95 7.62
CA PHE A 338 15.55 2.82 7.86
C PHE A 338 16.40 3.51 6.78
N LEU A 339 15.96 3.48 5.52
CA LEU A 339 16.64 4.18 4.43
C LEU A 339 16.51 5.70 4.59
N SER A 340 15.39 6.17 5.15
CA SER A 340 15.16 7.58 5.48
C SER A 340 16.17 8.12 6.49
N TRP A 341 16.65 7.30 7.42
CA TRP A 341 17.76 7.67 8.30
C TRP A 341 19.01 8.10 7.51
N PHE A 342 19.39 7.35 6.49
CA PHE A 342 20.54 7.69 5.65
C PHE A 342 20.29 8.91 4.77
N ALA A 343 19.05 9.11 4.30
CA ALA A 343 18.68 10.32 3.58
C ALA A 343 18.82 11.58 4.45
N VAL A 344 18.41 11.51 5.72
CA VAL A 344 18.58 12.61 6.69
C VAL A 344 20.06 12.84 7.02
N LEU A 345 20.85 11.78 7.22
CA LEU A 345 22.31 11.92 7.42
C LEU A 345 22.99 12.59 6.22
N LEU A 346 22.61 12.21 5.00
CA LEU A 346 23.10 12.84 3.78
C LEU A 346 22.69 14.31 3.73
N GLY A 347 21.42 14.62 4.00
CA GLY A 347 20.91 16.00 4.04
C GLY A 347 21.65 16.86 5.04
N LYS A 348 21.83 16.37 6.28
CA LYS A 348 22.60 17.08 7.33
C LYS A 348 24.04 17.36 6.88
N ARG A 349 24.68 16.40 6.23
CA ARG A 349 26.03 16.58 5.70
C ARG A 349 26.10 17.56 4.53
N LEU A 350 25.11 17.54 3.62
CA LEU A 350 25.02 18.50 2.52
C LEU A 350 24.79 19.93 3.04
N ILE A 351 23.95 20.12 4.04
CA ILE A 351 23.76 21.42 4.70
C ILE A 351 25.08 21.96 5.25
N ALA A 352 25.88 21.11 5.89
CA ALA A 352 27.14 21.53 6.49
C ALA A 352 28.25 21.83 5.46
N VAL A 353 28.31 21.05 4.34
CA VAL A 353 29.44 21.11 3.40
C VAL A 353 29.11 21.90 2.13
N ARG A 354 27.88 21.82 1.64
CA ARG A 354 27.42 22.43 0.38
C ARG A 354 25.91 22.70 0.38
N SER A 355 25.50 23.67 1.17
CA SER A 355 24.08 24.02 1.33
C SER A 355 23.38 24.41 0.01
N GLY A 356 24.13 24.83 -1.03
CA GLY A 356 23.61 25.11 -2.36
C GLY A 356 22.92 23.92 -3.04
N VAL A 357 23.37 22.68 -2.78
CA VAL A 357 22.69 21.47 -3.29
C VAL A 357 21.30 21.33 -2.67
N VAL A 358 21.18 21.59 -1.36
CA VAL A 358 19.89 21.57 -0.67
C VAL A 358 19.00 22.70 -1.17
N SER A 359 19.56 23.89 -1.50
CA SER A 359 18.80 24.97 -2.12
C SER A 359 18.22 24.57 -3.48
N VAL A 360 19.02 23.96 -4.34
CA VAL A 360 18.58 23.48 -5.66
C VAL A 360 17.49 22.41 -5.51
N TYR A 361 17.71 21.44 -4.63
CA TYR A 361 16.72 20.41 -4.32
C TYR A 361 15.38 21.03 -3.87
N THR A 362 15.44 21.94 -2.89
CA THR A 362 14.23 22.62 -2.36
C THR A 362 13.54 23.44 -3.45
N ALA A 363 14.30 24.15 -4.28
CA ALA A 363 13.74 24.92 -5.39
C ALA A 363 13.03 24.04 -6.42
N ILE A 364 13.58 22.87 -6.75
CA ILE A 364 12.95 21.91 -7.67
C ILE A 364 11.61 21.44 -7.09
N ILE A 365 11.59 21.00 -5.82
CA ILE A 365 10.36 20.54 -5.17
C ILE A 365 9.30 21.66 -5.13
N ALA A 366 9.73 22.87 -4.78
CA ALA A 366 8.84 24.04 -4.75
C ALA A 366 8.29 24.38 -6.15
N SER A 367 9.12 24.32 -7.18
CA SER A 367 8.68 24.55 -8.57
C SER A 367 7.66 23.48 -9.01
N VAL A 368 7.87 22.22 -8.68
CA VAL A 368 6.89 21.16 -8.93
C VAL A 368 5.57 21.46 -8.23
N GLY A 369 5.59 21.88 -6.96
CA GLY A 369 4.38 22.24 -6.21
C GLY A 369 3.61 23.40 -6.84
N LEU A 370 4.31 24.44 -7.31
CA LEU A 370 3.67 25.55 -8.03
C LEU A 370 3.08 25.07 -9.36
N ILE A 371 3.83 24.29 -10.14
CA ILE A 371 3.35 23.76 -11.43
C ILE A 371 2.08 22.93 -11.21
N VAL A 372 2.07 22.02 -10.23
CA VAL A 372 0.88 21.20 -9.92
C VAL A 372 -0.29 22.07 -9.49
N SER A 373 -0.06 23.07 -8.61
CA SER A 373 -1.12 23.97 -8.15
C SER A 373 -1.71 24.80 -9.30
N PHE A 374 -0.87 25.42 -10.13
CA PHE A 374 -1.34 26.23 -11.25
C PHE A 374 -1.95 25.38 -12.39
N ALA A 375 -1.42 24.19 -12.65
CA ALA A 375 -2.02 23.26 -13.62
C ALA A 375 -3.42 22.84 -13.16
N THR A 376 -3.61 22.57 -11.85
CA THR A 376 -4.93 22.24 -11.31
C THR A 376 -5.92 23.40 -11.50
N VAL A 377 -5.50 24.66 -11.22
CA VAL A 377 -6.31 25.85 -11.51
C VAL A 377 -6.61 25.96 -13.00
N GLY A 378 -5.62 25.74 -13.86
CA GLY A 378 -5.80 25.77 -15.32
C GLY A 378 -6.87 24.78 -15.78
N PHE A 379 -6.89 23.57 -15.26
CA PHE A 379 -7.92 22.57 -15.57
C PHE A 379 -9.32 22.96 -15.08
N CYS A 380 -9.44 23.77 -14.03
CA CYS A 380 -10.72 24.31 -13.60
C CYS A 380 -11.27 25.43 -14.54
N LEU A 381 -10.39 26.11 -15.28
CA LEU A 381 -10.74 27.27 -16.10
C LEU A 381 -10.87 26.94 -17.59
N ILE A 382 -10.28 25.88 -18.06
CA ILE A 382 -10.17 25.54 -19.49
C ILE A 382 -11.12 24.38 -19.82
N ASP A 383 -12.04 24.63 -20.76
CA ASP A 383 -12.91 23.57 -21.27
C ASP A 383 -12.11 22.48 -22.00
N ALA A 384 -12.02 21.33 -21.36
CA ALA A 384 -11.30 20.17 -21.89
C ALA A 384 -12.01 19.52 -23.10
N SER A 385 -13.29 19.83 -23.37
CA SER A 385 -14.01 19.30 -24.52
C SER A 385 -13.41 19.82 -25.83
N ALA A 386 -12.95 21.07 -25.85
CA ALA A 386 -12.29 21.71 -26.99
C ALA A 386 -10.83 21.21 -27.20
N GLN A 387 -10.22 20.56 -26.19
CA GLN A 387 -8.82 20.12 -26.22
C GLN A 387 -8.65 18.60 -26.23
N SER A 388 -9.71 17.84 -26.53
CA SER A 388 -9.71 16.36 -26.52
C SER A 388 -8.64 15.71 -27.41
N ALA A 389 -8.11 16.44 -28.40
CA ALA A 389 -7.01 15.97 -29.25
C ALA A 389 -5.65 15.97 -28.54
N ALA A 390 -5.43 16.86 -27.55
CA ALA A 390 -4.16 17.02 -26.86
C ALA A 390 -4.08 16.20 -25.56
N LEU A 391 -5.21 15.99 -24.88
CA LEU A 391 -5.29 15.26 -23.61
C LEU A 391 -5.93 13.88 -23.81
N LYS A 392 -5.36 12.83 -23.23
CA LYS A 392 -5.87 11.46 -23.30
C LYS A 392 -5.83 10.80 -21.91
N GLY A 393 -6.70 9.80 -21.74
CA GLY A 393 -6.69 8.97 -20.53
C GLY A 393 -7.01 9.76 -19.26
N GLU A 394 -6.21 9.57 -18.21
CA GLU A 394 -6.42 10.16 -16.88
C GLU A 394 -6.33 11.69 -16.88
N ALA A 395 -5.48 12.28 -17.73
CA ALA A 395 -5.36 13.72 -17.84
C ALA A 395 -6.61 14.36 -18.44
N LEU A 396 -7.28 13.69 -19.38
CA LEU A 396 -8.56 14.15 -19.94
C LEU A 396 -9.69 14.02 -18.90
N ASP A 397 -9.73 12.89 -18.18
CA ASP A 397 -10.73 12.69 -17.11
C ASP A 397 -10.58 13.74 -16.01
N LEU A 398 -9.34 13.98 -15.55
CA LEU A 398 -9.02 15.04 -14.60
C LEU A 398 -9.52 16.42 -15.08
N ALA A 399 -9.17 16.80 -16.31
CA ALA A 399 -9.52 18.10 -16.85
C ALA A 399 -11.05 18.27 -16.99
N ARG A 400 -11.76 17.23 -17.49
CA ARG A 400 -13.22 17.25 -17.60
C ARG A 400 -13.92 17.38 -16.25
N THR A 401 -13.50 16.58 -15.28
CA THR A 401 -14.10 16.60 -13.94
C THR A 401 -13.86 17.93 -13.24
N LEU A 402 -12.63 18.46 -13.28
CA LEU A 402 -12.31 19.75 -12.64
C LEU A 402 -13.02 20.94 -13.33
N TYR A 403 -13.21 20.89 -14.64
CA TYR A 403 -13.94 21.94 -15.35
C TYR A 403 -15.45 21.89 -15.04
N ALA A 404 -16.04 20.69 -15.00
CA ALA A 404 -17.48 20.52 -14.80
C ALA A 404 -17.91 20.78 -13.35
N ASP A 405 -17.19 20.19 -12.38
CA ASP A 405 -17.59 20.14 -10.97
C ASP A 405 -16.78 21.11 -10.09
N GLY A 406 -15.62 21.54 -10.58
CA GLY A 406 -14.65 22.31 -9.80
C GLY A 406 -14.02 21.50 -8.67
N PRO A 407 -13.06 22.08 -7.93
CA PRO A 407 -12.38 21.38 -6.82
C PRO A 407 -13.13 21.49 -5.49
N GLY A 408 -14.28 22.19 -5.44
CA GLY A 408 -15.00 22.49 -4.21
C GLY A 408 -14.24 23.41 -3.24
N ALA A 409 -14.87 23.80 -2.13
CA ALA A 409 -14.26 24.73 -1.17
C ALA A 409 -12.96 24.15 -0.55
N THR A 410 -12.99 22.89 -0.13
CA THR A 410 -11.81 22.19 0.42
C THR A 410 -10.68 22.14 -0.61
N GLY A 411 -11.00 21.85 -1.88
CA GLY A 411 -10.01 21.78 -2.95
C GLY A 411 -9.31 23.11 -3.20
N TRP A 412 -10.03 24.23 -3.17
CA TRP A 412 -9.42 25.56 -3.27
C TRP A 412 -8.46 25.85 -2.11
N ILE A 413 -8.80 25.42 -0.88
CA ILE A 413 -7.92 25.54 0.29
C ILE A 413 -6.64 24.70 0.07
N LEU A 414 -6.75 23.49 -0.47
CA LEU A 414 -5.60 22.64 -0.74
C LEU A 414 -4.70 23.20 -1.83
N ILE A 415 -5.26 23.73 -2.92
CA ILE A 415 -4.53 24.40 -4.00
C ILE A 415 -3.76 25.60 -3.43
N ALA A 416 -4.46 26.47 -2.68
CA ALA A 416 -3.84 27.64 -2.08
C ALA A 416 -2.73 27.24 -1.09
N THR A 417 -2.96 26.24 -0.25
CA THR A 417 -1.97 25.76 0.72
C THR A 417 -0.72 25.22 0.02
N ALA A 418 -0.88 24.41 -1.04
CA ALA A 418 0.23 23.90 -1.82
C ALA A 418 1.00 25.03 -2.54
N ALA A 419 0.31 26.01 -3.09
CA ALA A 419 0.95 27.17 -3.73
C ALA A 419 1.72 28.04 -2.72
N ILE A 420 1.11 28.36 -1.57
CA ILE A 420 1.75 29.17 -0.52
C ILE A 420 2.98 28.49 0.06
N THR A 421 2.88 27.19 0.40
CA THR A 421 4.03 26.43 0.93
C THR A 421 5.14 26.31 -0.09
N SER A 422 4.80 26.14 -1.38
CA SER A 422 5.77 26.12 -2.47
C SER A 422 6.47 27.47 -2.66
N GLY A 423 5.71 28.59 -2.62
CA GLY A 423 6.28 29.93 -2.65
C GLY A 423 7.22 30.22 -1.46
N ALA A 424 6.79 29.82 -0.25
CA ALA A 424 7.64 29.89 0.94
C ALA A 424 8.91 29.05 0.80
N ALA A 425 8.81 27.85 0.21
CA ALA A 425 9.97 26.99 -0.01
C ALA A 425 10.96 27.59 -1.03
N LEU A 426 10.50 28.28 -2.09
CA LEU A 426 11.39 29.05 -2.98
C LEU A 426 12.12 30.17 -2.23
N TYR A 427 11.41 30.88 -1.37
CA TYR A 427 12.02 31.91 -0.53
C TYR A 427 13.10 31.31 0.39
N PHE A 428 12.81 30.19 1.07
CA PHE A 428 13.79 29.50 1.91
C PHE A 428 14.94 28.88 1.09
N ALA A 429 14.71 28.40 -0.12
CA ALA A 429 15.76 27.93 -1.02
C ALA A 429 16.77 29.04 -1.34
N ALA A 430 16.26 30.26 -1.57
CA ALA A 430 17.10 31.41 -1.91
C ALA A 430 17.78 32.02 -0.67
N ARG A 431 17.03 32.24 0.41
CA ARG A 431 17.47 33.05 1.57
C ARG A 431 17.55 32.29 2.89
N GLY A 432 17.01 31.06 2.98
CA GLY A 432 17.00 30.26 4.19
C GLY A 432 18.39 29.78 4.59
N LYS A 433 18.57 29.50 5.88
CA LYS A 433 19.81 28.96 6.44
C LYS A 433 19.57 27.56 7.00
N GLY A 434 20.59 26.70 6.86
CA GLY A 434 20.63 25.39 7.50
C GLY A 434 19.43 24.47 7.17
N GLU A 435 18.82 23.93 8.19
CA GLU A 435 17.78 22.90 8.11
C GLU A 435 16.43 23.45 7.62
N ARG A 436 16.19 24.78 7.69
CA ARG A 436 14.93 25.41 7.24
C ARG A 436 14.61 25.08 5.78
N LYS A 437 15.63 24.97 4.91
CA LYS A 437 15.48 24.59 3.51
C LYS A 437 14.91 23.17 3.38
N ALA A 438 15.49 22.21 4.10
CA ALA A 438 15.07 20.82 4.05
C ALA A 438 13.63 20.64 4.58
N PHE A 439 13.30 21.27 5.71
CA PHE A 439 11.94 21.24 6.25
C PHE A 439 10.92 21.91 5.31
N ALA A 440 11.29 22.99 4.62
CA ALA A 440 10.43 23.62 3.63
C ALA A 440 10.14 22.67 2.45
N ALA A 441 11.13 21.93 1.96
CA ALA A 441 10.90 20.91 0.93
C ALA A 441 9.96 19.79 1.41
N ILE A 442 10.11 19.32 2.66
CA ILE A 442 9.23 18.31 3.26
C ILE A 442 7.79 18.86 3.38
N ALA A 443 7.62 20.07 3.88
CA ALA A 443 6.31 20.70 4.02
C ALA A 443 5.62 20.85 2.66
N THR A 444 6.35 21.28 1.63
CA THR A 444 5.83 21.35 0.25
C THR A 444 5.41 19.97 -0.26
N THR A 445 6.23 18.94 -0.03
CA THR A 445 5.87 17.56 -0.43
C THR A 445 4.58 17.10 0.25
N LEU A 446 4.40 17.36 1.54
CA LEU A 446 3.16 17.04 2.26
C LEU A 446 1.94 17.75 1.66
N THR A 447 2.04 19.04 1.37
CA THR A 447 0.91 19.80 0.81
C THR A 447 0.61 19.44 -0.63
N ILE A 448 1.62 19.03 -1.43
CA ILE A 448 1.40 18.40 -2.73
C ILE A 448 0.60 17.10 -2.57
N TYR A 449 0.95 16.25 -1.60
CA TYR A 449 0.22 15.02 -1.37
C TYR A 449 -1.22 15.25 -0.91
N TRP A 450 -1.48 16.27 -0.11
CA TRP A 450 -2.85 16.65 0.26
C TRP A 450 -3.65 17.08 -0.97
N LEU A 451 -3.07 17.93 -1.82
CA LEU A 451 -3.69 18.34 -3.09
C LEU A 451 -3.94 17.16 -4.03
N VAL A 452 -2.96 16.27 -4.15
CA VAL A 452 -3.08 15.07 -4.99
C VAL A 452 -4.18 14.14 -4.45
N SER A 453 -4.19 13.86 -3.14
CA SER A 453 -5.16 12.94 -2.55
C SER A 453 -6.58 13.50 -2.52
N GLY A 454 -6.75 14.79 -2.21
CA GLY A 454 -8.08 15.38 -2.00
C GLY A 454 -8.70 16.00 -3.27
N VAL A 455 -7.91 16.20 -4.35
CA VAL A 455 -8.42 16.84 -5.58
C VAL A 455 -8.07 16.04 -6.83
N ILE A 456 -6.77 15.78 -7.05
CA ILE A 456 -6.31 15.26 -8.34
C ILE A 456 -6.71 13.79 -8.52
N LEU A 457 -6.46 12.93 -7.54
CA LEU A 457 -6.79 11.52 -7.63
C LEU A 457 -8.31 11.28 -7.76
N PRO A 458 -9.19 11.88 -6.95
CA PRO A 458 -10.63 11.73 -7.13
C PRO A 458 -11.08 12.17 -8.53
N ALA A 459 -10.67 13.35 -8.99
CA ALA A 459 -11.08 13.86 -10.29
C ALA A 459 -10.58 13.02 -11.48
N ALA A 460 -9.38 12.43 -11.38
CA ALA A 460 -8.81 11.61 -12.44
C ALA A 460 -9.32 10.16 -12.45
N LEU A 461 -9.60 9.58 -11.28
CA LEU A 461 -9.79 8.14 -11.13
C LEU A 461 -11.24 7.72 -10.86
N ASN A 462 -12.09 8.58 -10.25
CA ASN A 462 -13.49 8.23 -9.99
C ASN A 462 -14.28 7.92 -11.26
N PRO A 463 -14.08 8.62 -12.41
CA PRO A 463 -14.75 8.27 -13.66
C PRO A 463 -14.41 6.86 -14.19
N ARG A 464 -13.39 6.21 -13.64
CA ARG A 464 -12.90 4.88 -14.07
C ARG A 464 -13.34 3.74 -13.16
N SER A 465 -14.09 4.06 -12.12
CA SER A 465 -14.59 3.06 -11.18
C SER A 465 -15.75 2.28 -11.79
N ASP A 466 -15.80 0.96 -11.55
CA ASP A 466 -16.95 0.12 -11.88
C ASP A 466 -18.15 0.32 -10.93
N LYS A 467 -18.16 1.38 -10.12
CA LYS A 467 -19.35 1.79 -9.35
C LYS A 467 -20.53 2.06 -10.26
N GLN A 468 -20.31 2.69 -11.43
CA GLN A 468 -21.35 2.93 -12.44
C GLN A 468 -21.93 1.62 -12.99
N LEU A 469 -21.09 0.59 -13.19
CA LEU A 469 -21.55 -0.75 -13.55
C LEU A 469 -22.41 -1.37 -12.45
N ALA A 470 -21.97 -1.25 -11.19
CA ALA A 470 -22.77 -1.73 -10.04
C ALA A 470 -24.13 -1.03 -9.94
N GLU A 471 -24.18 0.29 -10.14
CA GLU A 471 -25.41 1.06 -10.18
C GLU A 471 -26.33 0.65 -11.33
N ALA A 472 -25.77 0.35 -12.51
CA ALA A 472 -26.53 -0.16 -13.65
C ALA A 472 -27.13 -1.55 -13.35
N ILE A 473 -26.36 -2.45 -12.73
CA ILE A 473 -26.82 -3.75 -12.26
C ILE A 473 -27.98 -3.56 -11.26
N GLY A 474 -27.80 -2.71 -10.25
CA GLY A 474 -28.82 -2.46 -9.22
C GLY A 474 -30.12 -1.86 -9.77
N ARG A 475 -30.07 -1.12 -10.90
CA ARG A 475 -31.28 -0.64 -11.59
C ARG A 475 -32.00 -1.75 -12.35
N ILE A 476 -31.27 -2.70 -12.94
CA ILE A 476 -31.80 -3.81 -13.73
C ILE A 476 -32.30 -4.94 -12.82
N ASP A 477 -31.51 -5.30 -11.80
CA ASP A 477 -31.83 -6.33 -10.81
C ASP A 477 -31.61 -5.76 -9.39
N PRO A 478 -32.62 -5.11 -8.79
CA PRO A 478 -32.48 -4.47 -7.47
C PRO A 478 -32.06 -5.42 -6.35
N THR A 479 -32.42 -6.68 -6.44
CA THR A 479 -32.07 -7.72 -5.45
C THR A 479 -30.72 -8.37 -5.74
N VAL A 480 -30.21 -8.25 -6.98
CA VAL A 480 -29.01 -8.93 -7.49
C VAL A 480 -29.08 -10.46 -7.31
N SER A 481 -30.32 -11.01 -7.33
CA SER A 481 -30.55 -12.44 -7.10
C SER A 481 -30.41 -13.27 -8.39
N HIS A 482 -30.56 -12.64 -9.55
CA HIS A 482 -30.51 -13.26 -10.86
C HIS A 482 -29.37 -12.72 -11.74
N THR A 483 -28.36 -12.08 -11.12
CA THR A 483 -27.21 -11.50 -11.83
C THR A 483 -25.98 -12.40 -11.68
N TYR A 484 -25.46 -12.81 -12.81
CA TYR A 484 -24.34 -13.74 -12.94
C TYR A 484 -23.20 -13.05 -13.69
N THR A 485 -21.97 -13.51 -13.48
CA THR A 485 -20.78 -12.99 -14.16
C THR A 485 -20.06 -14.10 -14.89
N PHE A 486 -19.42 -13.75 -16.01
CA PHE A 486 -18.56 -14.65 -16.77
C PHE A 486 -17.27 -13.93 -17.16
N ASN A 487 -16.15 -14.62 -16.97
CA ASN A 487 -14.82 -14.20 -17.43
C ASN A 487 -14.05 -15.44 -17.87
N ASP A 488 -13.29 -15.34 -18.96
CA ASP A 488 -12.45 -16.42 -19.48
C ASP A 488 -11.26 -16.72 -18.56
N ILE A 489 -10.65 -15.69 -18.01
CA ILE A 489 -9.47 -15.83 -17.16
C ILE A 489 -9.90 -16.31 -15.78
N LYS A 490 -9.41 -17.48 -15.36
CA LYS A 490 -9.60 -18.01 -14.02
C LYS A 490 -9.23 -16.97 -12.96
N MET A 491 -10.04 -16.88 -11.90
CA MET A 491 -9.87 -15.94 -10.79
C MET A 491 -9.98 -14.44 -11.19
N LEU A 492 -10.39 -14.11 -12.42
CA LEU A 492 -10.80 -12.75 -12.72
C LEU A 492 -12.26 -12.59 -12.30
N ARG A 493 -12.52 -11.56 -11.48
CA ARG A 493 -13.87 -11.25 -10.97
C ARG A 493 -14.13 -9.76 -11.11
N TYR A 494 -15.38 -9.36 -11.17
CA TYR A 494 -15.81 -7.96 -11.04
C TYR A 494 -15.83 -7.55 -9.57
N TYR A 495 -14.63 -7.53 -8.94
CA TYR A 495 -14.47 -7.28 -7.50
C TYR A 495 -15.00 -5.91 -7.08
N THR A 496 -14.81 -4.88 -7.92
CA THR A 496 -15.30 -3.54 -7.65
C THR A 496 -16.83 -3.50 -7.66
N ALA A 497 -17.45 -4.07 -8.68
CA ALA A 497 -18.91 -4.15 -8.74
C ALA A 497 -19.48 -5.01 -7.60
N ALA A 498 -18.84 -6.16 -7.29
CA ALA A 498 -19.25 -7.03 -6.19
C ALA A 498 -19.19 -6.31 -4.83
N PHE A 499 -18.15 -5.50 -4.60
CA PHE A 499 -18.04 -4.68 -3.38
C PHE A 499 -19.22 -3.73 -3.21
N TYR A 500 -19.58 -2.96 -4.23
CA TYR A 500 -20.70 -2.01 -4.16
C TYR A 500 -22.06 -2.70 -4.12
N LEU A 501 -22.15 -3.94 -4.61
CA LEU A 501 -23.37 -4.76 -4.57
C LEU A 501 -23.45 -5.67 -3.32
N GLY A 502 -22.51 -5.52 -2.37
CA GLY A 502 -22.55 -6.27 -1.10
C GLY A 502 -22.32 -7.77 -1.29
N ASP A 503 -21.40 -8.18 -2.18
CA ASP A 503 -21.03 -9.57 -2.47
C ASP A 503 -22.21 -10.47 -2.92
N ARG A 504 -23.13 -9.90 -3.71
CA ARG A 504 -24.31 -10.64 -4.22
C ARG A 504 -24.16 -11.20 -5.63
N LEU A 505 -23.06 -10.86 -6.33
CA LEU A 505 -22.77 -11.41 -7.66
C LEU A 505 -22.39 -12.89 -7.57
N ARG A 506 -22.80 -13.67 -8.56
CA ARG A 506 -22.51 -15.10 -8.67
C ARG A 506 -21.83 -15.44 -9.99
N LEU A 507 -21.15 -16.58 -10.03
CA LEU A 507 -20.61 -17.09 -11.29
C LEU A 507 -21.73 -17.72 -12.12
N PHE A 508 -21.69 -17.52 -13.45
CA PHE A 508 -22.62 -18.17 -14.38
C PHE A 508 -22.43 -19.68 -14.43
N ALA A 509 -21.17 -20.12 -14.40
CA ALA A 509 -20.80 -21.52 -14.35
C ALA A 509 -19.68 -21.73 -13.33
N PRO A 510 -19.64 -22.86 -12.61
CA PRO A 510 -18.54 -23.20 -11.73
C PRO A 510 -17.23 -23.33 -12.55
N GLU A 511 -16.11 -22.93 -11.95
CA GLU A 511 -14.80 -23.12 -12.57
C GLU A 511 -14.39 -24.60 -12.48
N ASP A 512 -13.95 -25.19 -13.62
CA ASP A 512 -13.36 -26.52 -13.65
C ASP A 512 -12.17 -26.60 -12.68
N GLY A 513 -12.30 -27.39 -11.63
CA GLY A 513 -11.32 -27.54 -10.55
C GLY A 513 -11.84 -27.24 -9.14
N SER A 514 -13.04 -26.69 -8.98
CA SER A 514 -13.70 -26.56 -7.68
C SER A 514 -14.53 -27.79 -7.28
N SER A 515 -14.69 -28.78 -8.18
CA SER A 515 -15.49 -29.98 -7.96
C SER A 515 -14.74 -31.06 -7.18
N GLN A 516 -14.65 -30.89 -5.86
CA GLN A 516 -14.78 -32.00 -4.90
C GLN A 516 -16.02 -31.85 -4.01
N THR A 517 -16.99 -31.08 -4.40
CA THR A 517 -18.36 -31.28 -3.96
C THR A 517 -19.00 -32.21 -4.99
N LYS A 518 -19.47 -33.34 -4.51
CA LYS A 518 -20.26 -34.36 -5.22
C LYS A 518 -20.99 -33.79 -6.44
N GLU A 519 -21.01 -34.53 -7.52
CA GLU A 519 -21.98 -34.45 -8.63
C GLU A 519 -23.41 -34.15 -8.13
N THR A 520 -23.65 -32.91 -7.72
CA THR A 520 -24.95 -32.32 -7.81
C THR A 520 -24.88 -31.53 -9.10
N ASP A 521 -25.65 -31.99 -10.11
CA ASP A 521 -26.03 -31.21 -11.30
C ASP A 521 -26.32 -29.78 -10.89
N THR A 522 -25.31 -28.90 -10.92
CA THR A 522 -25.53 -27.46 -10.80
C THR A 522 -26.07 -27.08 -12.17
N GLU A 523 -27.40 -27.19 -12.33
CA GLU A 523 -28.07 -26.74 -13.54
C GLU A 523 -27.66 -25.28 -13.79
N LEU A 524 -27.11 -25.02 -14.99
CA LEU A 524 -26.84 -23.67 -15.43
C LEU A 524 -28.10 -22.80 -15.30
N PRO A 525 -27.98 -21.52 -14.95
CA PRO A 525 -29.14 -20.65 -14.74
C PRO A 525 -30.07 -20.64 -15.96
N ARG A 526 -31.38 -20.79 -15.74
CA ARG A 526 -32.36 -20.82 -16.84
C ARG A 526 -32.63 -19.43 -17.43
N ALA A 527 -32.61 -18.40 -16.61
CA ALA A 527 -32.81 -17.02 -17.02
C ALA A 527 -32.15 -16.07 -16.02
N GLY A 528 -31.84 -14.86 -16.44
CA GLY A 528 -31.26 -13.83 -15.59
C GLY A 528 -30.51 -12.77 -16.37
N PHE A 529 -29.54 -12.16 -15.70
CA PHE A 529 -28.69 -11.12 -16.25
C PHE A 529 -27.23 -11.57 -16.19
N LEU A 530 -26.51 -11.44 -17.28
CA LEU A 530 -25.10 -11.80 -17.41
C LEU A 530 -24.28 -10.51 -17.49
N VAL A 531 -23.34 -10.37 -16.59
CA VAL A 531 -22.29 -9.35 -16.66
C VAL A 531 -21.07 -10.00 -17.31
N VAL A 532 -20.70 -9.48 -18.45
CA VAL A 532 -19.58 -9.99 -19.26
C VAL A 532 -18.89 -8.83 -19.95
N ASN A 533 -17.60 -8.93 -20.22
CA ASN A 533 -16.90 -7.92 -21.01
C ASN A 533 -16.96 -8.24 -22.52
N GLU A 534 -16.69 -7.24 -23.35
CA GLU A 534 -16.72 -7.39 -24.80
C GLU A 534 -15.73 -8.44 -25.34
N HIS A 535 -14.60 -8.60 -24.66
CA HIS A 535 -13.57 -9.57 -25.05
C HIS A 535 -14.02 -11.02 -24.80
N ASP A 536 -14.73 -11.28 -23.69
CA ASP A 536 -15.11 -12.62 -23.27
C ASP A 536 -16.50 -13.03 -23.82
N MET A 537 -17.31 -12.10 -24.34
CA MET A 537 -18.62 -12.38 -24.90
C MET A 537 -18.60 -13.40 -26.07
N PRO A 538 -17.65 -13.35 -27.04
CA PRO A 538 -17.55 -14.36 -28.09
C PRO A 538 -17.35 -15.76 -27.52
N LEU A 539 -16.50 -15.92 -26.51
CA LEU A 539 -16.22 -17.19 -25.86
C LEU A 539 -17.45 -17.72 -25.11
N TRP A 540 -18.18 -16.84 -24.41
CA TRP A 540 -19.43 -17.22 -23.77
C TRP A 540 -20.46 -17.72 -24.83
N LYS A 541 -20.58 -17.02 -25.97
CA LYS A 541 -21.46 -17.42 -27.06
C LYS A 541 -21.06 -18.76 -27.67
N GLU A 542 -19.77 -19.03 -27.82
CA GLU A 542 -19.27 -20.31 -28.31
C GLU A 542 -19.66 -21.46 -27.37
N ARG A 543 -19.50 -21.27 -26.05
CA ARG A 543 -19.76 -22.31 -25.06
C ARG A 543 -21.24 -22.53 -24.77
N TYR A 544 -22.03 -21.47 -24.74
CA TYR A 544 -23.41 -21.49 -24.23
C TYR A 544 -24.44 -20.92 -25.20
N GLY A 545 -24.03 -20.21 -26.25
CA GLY A 545 -24.93 -19.44 -27.12
C GLY A 545 -25.98 -20.28 -27.85
N ALA A 546 -25.74 -21.57 -28.11
CA ALA A 546 -26.73 -22.45 -28.72
C ALA A 546 -27.93 -22.76 -27.80
N ALA A 547 -27.78 -22.61 -26.49
CA ALA A 547 -28.80 -22.92 -25.50
C ALA A 547 -29.53 -21.68 -24.96
N TYR A 548 -29.10 -20.47 -25.28
CA TYR A 548 -29.60 -19.24 -24.66
C TYR A 548 -29.92 -18.14 -25.69
N ALA A 549 -31.06 -17.49 -25.52
CA ALA A 549 -31.37 -16.21 -26.17
C ALA A 549 -30.74 -15.07 -25.37
N LEU A 550 -30.21 -14.05 -26.06
CA LEU A 550 -29.53 -12.91 -25.46
C LEU A 550 -30.14 -11.60 -25.90
N ASP A 551 -30.29 -10.66 -24.96
CA ASP A 551 -30.71 -9.27 -25.18
C ASP A 551 -29.81 -8.32 -24.40
N THR A 552 -29.13 -7.38 -25.09
CA THR A 552 -28.19 -6.47 -24.43
C THR A 552 -28.94 -5.27 -23.85
N LEU A 553 -28.90 -5.13 -22.52
CA LEU A 553 -29.60 -4.07 -21.78
C LEU A 553 -28.70 -2.87 -21.47
N TYR A 554 -27.40 -3.10 -21.29
CA TYR A 554 -26.45 -2.06 -20.94
C TYR A 554 -25.08 -2.38 -21.53
N ARG A 555 -24.37 -1.34 -21.95
CA ARG A 555 -22.98 -1.40 -22.41
C ARG A 555 -22.22 -0.22 -21.82
N ALA A 556 -21.13 -0.48 -21.13
CA ALA A 556 -20.28 0.56 -20.58
C ALA A 556 -19.51 1.28 -21.69
N ASP A 557 -19.48 2.62 -21.64
CA ASP A 557 -18.70 3.44 -22.58
C ASP A 557 -17.19 3.37 -22.33
N ARG A 558 -16.81 2.90 -21.14
CA ARG A 558 -15.42 2.84 -20.70
C ARG A 558 -15.01 1.41 -20.35
N ARG A 559 -13.69 1.18 -20.36
CA ARG A 559 -13.12 -0.08 -19.90
C ARG A 559 -13.37 -0.25 -18.40
N SER A 560 -13.85 -1.41 -18.01
CA SER A 560 -13.96 -1.82 -16.59
C SER A 560 -12.58 -1.84 -15.93
N CYS A 561 -12.49 -1.35 -14.73
CA CYS A 561 -11.27 -1.39 -13.93
C CYS A 561 -10.89 -2.81 -13.48
N ASP A 562 -11.83 -3.73 -13.48
CA ASP A 562 -11.62 -5.13 -13.12
C ASP A 562 -11.23 -5.99 -14.33
N SER A 563 -11.94 -5.88 -15.46
CA SER A 563 -11.73 -6.73 -16.63
C SER A 563 -10.82 -6.12 -17.70
N GLY A 564 -10.61 -4.80 -17.70
CA GLY A 564 -9.77 -4.10 -18.68
C GLY A 564 -10.43 -3.89 -20.05
N SER A 565 -11.68 -4.36 -20.25
CA SER A 565 -12.52 -4.19 -21.43
C SER A 565 -13.88 -3.60 -21.04
N PRO A 566 -14.64 -2.96 -21.96
CA PRO A 566 -15.99 -2.50 -21.65
C PRO A 566 -16.88 -3.66 -21.19
N ALA A 567 -17.59 -3.45 -20.07
CA ALA A 567 -18.53 -4.42 -19.54
C ALA A 567 -19.92 -4.23 -20.14
N MET A 568 -20.66 -5.33 -20.28
CA MET A 568 -22.04 -5.36 -20.73
C MET A 568 -22.92 -6.11 -19.73
N ILE A 569 -24.20 -5.71 -19.67
CA ILE A 569 -25.24 -6.47 -18.97
C ILE A 569 -26.19 -6.98 -20.03
N VAL A 570 -26.32 -8.29 -20.10
CA VAL A 570 -27.13 -8.99 -21.11
C VAL A 570 -28.18 -9.81 -20.38
N ARG A 571 -29.44 -9.65 -20.78
CA ARG A 571 -30.51 -10.56 -20.36
C ARG A 571 -30.32 -11.88 -21.10
N PHE A 572 -30.43 -13.00 -20.41
CA PHE A 572 -30.39 -14.31 -21.02
C PHE A 572 -31.59 -15.15 -20.59
N SER A 573 -32.05 -16.01 -21.47
CA SER A 573 -33.07 -17.02 -21.19
C SER A 573 -32.75 -18.30 -21.96
N ARG A 574 -32.86 -19.44 -21.29
CA ARG A 574 -32.63 -20.75 -21.93
C ARG A 574 -33.76 -20.99 -22.94
N GLN A 575 -33.38 -21.41 -24.15
CA GLN A 575 -34.32 -21.74 -25.24
C GLN A 575 -34.95 -23.12 -25.03
#